data_42f2b6c1710712f59310661db83fa823
#
_entry.id   42f2b6c1710712f59310661db83fa823
#
_cell.length_a   1.000
_cell.length_b   1.000
_cell.length_c   1.000
_cell.angle_alpha   90.00
_cell.angle_beta   90.00
_cell.angle_gamma   90.00
#
_symmetry.space_group_name_H-M   'P 1'
#
loop_
_entity.id
_entity.type
_entity.pdbx_description
1 polymer ?
#
loop_
_entity_poly.entity_id
_entity_poly.type
_entity_poly.pdbx_seq_one_letter_code
_entity_poly.pdbx_strand_id
1 'polypeptide(L)'
;MSLDVSYARRRGQIEHYFDRTAAEAWSRLTSDAPVSRIRATVRAGRDRMRATLLSWLPEDLRGARLLDAGCGTGALSLEAARRGADVVAIDLSPTLVALARERLRPDPAWGRV
;
A
#
# COMPACT_ATOMS: atom_id res chain seq x y z
N MET A 1 2.91 -26.14 22.69
CA MET A 1 3.09 -25.41 21.42
C MET A 1 3.54 -23.99 21.75
N SER A 2 4.67 -23.54 21.24
CA SER A 2 5.13 -22.19 21.57
C SER A 2 4.27 -21.13 20.87
N LEU A 3 4.11 -19.96 21.48
CA LEU A 3 3.44 -18.80 20.90
C LEU A 3 4.03 -18.41 19.53
N ASP A 4 5.33 -18.60 19.37
CA ASP A 4 6.05 -18.28 18.13
C ASP A 4 5.59 -19.12 16.94
N VAL A 5 5.32 -20.41 17.14
CA VAL A 5 4.80 -21.30 16.08
C VAL A 5 3.39 -20.89 15.68
N SER A 6 2.53 -20.56 16.65
CA SER A 6 1.17 -20.09 16.39
C SER A 6 1.16 -18.76 15.64
N TYR A 7 2.02 -17.84 16.03
CA TYR A 7 2.18 -16.55 15.39
C TYR A 7 2.66 -16.70 13.94
N ALA A 8 3.72 -17.46 13.72
CA ALA A 8 4.28 -17.68 12.39
C ALA A 8 3.26 -18.33 11.44
N ARG A 9 2.50 -19.30 11.94
CA ARG A 9 1.43 -19.95 11.18
C ARG A 9 0.34 -18.97 10.79
N ARG A 10 -0.15 -18.18 11.73
CA ARG A 10 -1.20 -17.20 11.50
C ARG A 10 -0.74 -16.11 10.53
N ARG A 11 0.47 -15.62 10.72
CA ARG A 11 1.10 -14.66 9.83
C ARG A 11 1.18 -15.19 8.40
N GLY A 12 1.62 -16.44 8.20
CA GLY A 12 1.67 -17.07 6.89
C GLY A 12 0.29 -17.21 6.24
N GLN A 13 -0.74 -17.52 7.00
CA GLN A 13 -2.11 -17.59 6.51
C GLN A 13 -2.62 -16.22 6.04
N ILE A 14 -2.37 -15.19 6.81
CA ILE A 14 -2.76 -13.81 6.48
C ILE A 14 -2.01 -13.32 5.25
N GLU A 15 -0.71 -13.55 5.20
CA GLU A 15 0.14 -13.22 4.05
C GLU A 15 -0.37 -13.87 2.77
N HIS A 16 -0.66 -15.17 2.81
CA HIS A 16 -1.18 -15.91 1.66
C HIS A 16 -2.54 -15.40 1.20
N TYR A 17 -3.43 -15.09 2.16
CA TYR A 17 -4.75 -14.54 1.85
C TYR A 17 -4.66 -13.21 1.14
N PHE A 18 -3.88 -12.26 1.66
CA PHE A 18 -3.70 -10.95 1.05
C PHE A 18 -2.97 -11.03 -0.28
N ASP A 19 -1.97 -11.89 -0.39
CA ASP A 19 -1.21 -12.06 -1.63
C ASP A 19 -2.10 -12.57 -2.76
N ARG A 20 -2.93 -13.57 -2.50
CA ARG A 20 -3.90 -14.09 -3.47
C ARG A 20 -4.94 -13.06 -3.84
N THR A 21 -5.49 -12.35 -2.87
CA THR A 21 -6.48 -11.30 -3.08
C THR A 21 -5.90 -10.14 -3.89
N ALA A 22 -4.66 -9.78 -3.62
CA ALA A 22 -3.96 -8.74 -4.37
C ALA A 22 -3.78 -9.11 -5.84
N ALA A 23 -3.38 -10.34 -6.13
CA ALA A 23 -3.21 -10.81 -7.51
C ALA A 23 -4.54 -10.78 -8.28
N GLU A 24 -5.63 -11.22 -7.65
CA GLU A 24 -6.96 -11.16 -8.24
C GLU A 24 -7.43 -9.72 -8.49
N ALA A 25 -7.24 -8.84 -7.51
CA ALA A 25 -7.60 -7.45 -7.61
C ALA A 25 -6.82 -6.73 -8.72
N TRP A 26 -5.53 -7.01 -8.85
CA TRP A 26 -4.69 -6.44 -9.88
C TRP A 26 -5.08 -6.90 -11.28
N SER A 27 -5.33 -8.19 -11.45
CA SER A 27 -5.76 -8.72 -12.73
C SER A 27 -7.07 -8.10 -13.22
N ARG A 28 -7.93 -7.68 -12.31
CA ARG A 28 -9.18 -6.98 -12.63
C ARG A 28 -8.99 -5.48 -12.86
N LEU A 29 -8.05 -4.84 -12.17
CA LEU A 29 -7.72 -3.42 -12.36
C LEU A 29 -7.03 -3.16 -13.69
N THR A 30 -6.31 -4.15 -14.23
CA THR A 30 -5.68 -4.08 -15.54
C THR A 30 -6.61 -4.49 -16.69
N SER A 31 -7.82 -4.99 -16.39
CA SER A 31 -8.84 -5.26 -17.38
C SER A 31 -9.76 -4.04 -17.55
N ASP A 32 -10.27 -3.82 -18.76
CA ASP A 32 -11.23 -2.77 -19.07
C ASP A 32 -12.64 -3.05 -18.52
N ALA A 33 -12.76 -4.06 -17.65
CA ALA A 33 -14.04 -4.41 -17.04
C ALA A 33 -14.54 -3.29 -16.11
N PRO A 34 -15.82 -2.91 -16.21
CA PRO A 34 -16.39 -1.93 -15.32
C PRO A 34 -16.27 -2.40 -13.86
N VAL A 35 -15.75 -1.52 -13.00
CA VAL A 35 -15.61 -1.79 -11.58
C VAL A 35 -17.02 -1.90 -10.99
N SER A 36 -17.30 -2.98 -10.23
CA SER A 36 -18.59 -3.11 -9.55
C SER A 36 -18.84 -1.91 -8.62
N ARG A 37 -20.13 -1.62 -8.36
CA ARG A 37 -20.52 -0.55 -7.41
C ARG A 37 -19.87 -0.70 -6.05
N ILE A 38 -19.77 -1.95 -5.55
CA ILE A 38 -19.15 -2.26 -4.26
C ILE A 38 -17.67 -1.87 -4.27
N ARG A 39 -16.94 -2.19 -5.35
CA ARG A 39 -15.53 -1.85 -5.49
C ARG A 39 -15.29 -0.37 -5.65
N ALA A 40 -16.14 0.32 -6.39
CA ALA A 40 -16.10 1.77 -6.50
C ALA A 40 -16.28 2.43 -5.13
N THR A 41 -17.20 1.94 -4.30
CA THR A 41 -17.43 2.41 -2.94
C THR A 41 -16.22 2.16 -2.04
N VAL A 42 -15.62 0.98 -2.12
CA VAL A 42 -14.42 0.63 -1.35
C VAL A 42 -13.24 1.51 -1.76
N ARG A 43 -13.06 1.73 -3.05
CA ARG A 43 -12.01 2.62 -3.58
C ARG A 43 -12.21 4.05 -3.10
N ALA A 44 -13.41 4.59 -3.18
CA ALA A 44 -13.73 5.92 -2.68
C ALA A 44 -13.48 6.06 -1.19
N GLY A 45 -13.78 5.03 -0.39
CA GLY A 45 -13.50 4.99 1.04
C GLY A 45 -11.99 5.01 1.34
N ARG A 46 -11.20 4.24 0.59
CA ARG A 46 -9.74 4.22 0.71
C ARG A 46 -9.13 5.56 0.32
N ASP A 47 -9.58 6.16 -0.76
CA ASP A 47 -9.11 7.47 -1.22
C ASP A 47 -9.41 8.55 -0.19
N ARG A 48 -10.59 8.51 0.40
CA ARG A 48 -10.99 9.45 1.46
C ARG A 48 -10.15 9.28 2.72
N MET A 49 -9.91 8.04 3.14
CA MET A 49 -9.06 7.74 4.29
C MET A 49 -7.63 8.24 4.07
N ARG A 50 -7.08 7.98 2.90
CA ARG A 50 -5.74 8.46 2.51
C ARG A 50 -5.69 9.99 2.52
N ALA A 51 -6.67 10.66 1.93
CA ALA A 51 -6.75 12.11 1.92
C ALA A 51 -6.84 12.68 3.34
N THR A 52 -7.58 12.04 4.23
CA THR A 52 -7.69 12.42 5.64
C THR A 52 -6.35 12.29 6.35
N LEU A 53 -5.66 11.16 6.19
CA LEU A 53 -4.34 10.96 6.79
C LEU A 53 -3.33 12.00 6.28
N LEU A 54 -3.34 12.28 5.00
CA LEU A 54 -2.46 13.28 4.39
C LEU A 54 -2.77 14.69 4.86
N SER A 55 -4.04 14.98 5.16
CA SER A 55 -4.45 16.29 5.70
C SER A 55 -3.91 16.56 7.10
N TRP A 56 -3.59 15.50 7.84
CA TRP A 56 -2.98 15.62 9.18
C TRP A 56 -1.47 15.78 9.16
N LEU A 57 -0.85 15.56 8.01
CA LEU A 57 0.59 15.71 7.84
C LEU A 57 0.91 17.09 7.27
N PRO A 58 2.08 17.67 7.60
CA PRO A 58 2.55 18.90 6.96
C PRO A 58 2.64 18.74 5.43
N GLU A 59 2.42 19.81 4.71
CA GLU A 59 2.62 19.84 3.25
C GLU A 59 4.08 19.65 2.88
N ASP A 60 4.99 20.19 3.68
CA ASP A 60 6.44 20.01 3.53
C ASP A 60 6.93 18.98 4.54
N LEU A 61 7.31 17.81 4.04
CA LEU A 61 7.85 16.71 4.85
C LEU A 61 9.35 16.53 4.67
N ARG A 62 10.07 17.52 4.14
CA ARG A 62 11.52 17.45 4.01
C ARG A 62 12.18 17.27 5.38
N GLY A 63 13.11 16.31 5.47
CA GLY A 63 13.76 15.95 6.71
C GLY A 63 12.94 14.99 7.60
N ALA A 64 11.70 14.69 7.25
CA ALA A 64 10.89 13.72 7.98
C ALA A 64 11.16 12.29 7.50
N ARG A 65 11.11 11.34 8.44
CA ARG A 65 11.09 9.91 8.16
C ARG A 65 9.69 9.39 8.42
N LEU A 66 9.16 8.62 7.49
CA LEU A 66 7.81 8.09 7.56
C LEU A 66 7.81 6.59 7.34
N LEU A 67 7.16 5.86 8.24
CA LEU A 67 6.89 4.43 8.09
C LEU A 67 5.46 4.25 7.64
N ASP A 68 5.27 3.65 6.47
CA ASP A 68 3.96 3.24 5.96
C ASP A 68 3.80 1.73 6.16
N ALA A 69 3.22 1.35 7.29
CA ALA A 69 2.99 -0.05 7.64
C ALA A 69 1.66 -0.52 7.03
N GLY A 70 1.72 -1.56 6.20
CA GLY A 70 0.58 -2.00 5.39
C GLY A 70 0.40 -1.11 4.16
N CYS A 71 1.50 -0.83 3.46
CA CYS A 71 1.52 0.16 2.37
C CYS A 71 0.69 -0.23 1.14
N GLY A 72 0.37 -1.50 0.98
CA GLY A 72 -0.33 -1.99 -0.21
C GLY A 72 0.40 -1.60 -1.50
N THR A 73 -0.29 -0.92 -2.40
CA THR A 73 0.27 -0.44 -3.68
C THR A 73 1.05 0.88 -3.55
N GLY A 74 1.23 1.39 -2.33
CA GLY A 74 2.13 2.50 -2.05
C GLY A 74 1.60 3.90 -2.34
N ALA A 75 0.30 4.08 -2.48
CA ALA A 75 -0.28 5.38 -2.81
C ALA A 75 0.01 6.46 -1.75
N LEU A 76 -0.11 6.13 -0.46
CA LEU A 76 0.24 7.05 0.63
C LEU A 76 1.74 7.34 0.67
N SER A 77 2.56 6.30 0.52
CA SER A 77 4.02 6.42 0.47
C SER A 77 4.48 7.38 -0.62
N LEU A 78 3.87 7.29 -1.80
CA LEU A 78 4.19 8.16 -2.92
C LEU A 78 3.90 9.63 -2.61
N GLU A 79 2.73 9.93 -2.07
CA GLU A 79 2.36 11.29 -1.69
C GLU A 79 3.27 11.86 -0.61
N ALA A 80 3.62 11.06 0.40
CA ALA A 80 4.56 11.47 1.43
C ALA A 80 5.96 11.76 0.84
N ALA A 81 6.43 10.91 -0.08
CA ALA A 81 7.69 11.09 -0.76
C ALA A 81 7.69 12.35 -1.65
N ARG A 82 6.59 12.62 -2.34
CA ARG A 82 6.40 13.86 -3.11
C ARG A 82 6.46 15.12 -2.25
N ARG A 83 6.06 15.02 -0.99
CA ARG A 83 6.20 16.09 0.00
C ARG A 83 7.62 16.19 0.59
N GLY A 84 8.52 15.29 0.23
CA GLY A 84 9.92 15.28 0.60
C GLY A 84 10.32 14.34 1.73
N ALA A 85 9.40 13.53 2.25
CA ALA A 85 9.70 12.54 3.28
C ALA A 85 10.59 11.41 2.75
N ASP A 86 11.44 10.87 3.60
CA ASP A 86 12.08 9.58 3.39
C ASP A 86 11.16 8.50 3.94
N VAL A 87 10.70 7.60 3.07
CA VAL A 87 9.65 6.65 3.38
C VAL A 87 10.18 5.22 3.42
N VAL A 88 9.84 4.50 4.47
CA VAL A 88 9.95 3.04 4.52
C VAL A 88 8.54 2.48 4.42
N ALA A 89 8.27 1.76 3.35
CA ALA A 89 6.97 1.15 3.09
C ALA A 89 7.07 -0.36 3.25
N ILE A 90 6.23 -0.93 4.07
CA ILE A 90 6.20 -2.37 4.34
C ILE A 90 4.80 -2.94 4.17
N ASP A 91 4.72 -4.16 3.70
CA ASP A 91 3.47 -4.91 3.59
C ASP A 91 3.73 -6.41 3.74
N LEU A 92 2.72 -7.14 4.25
CA LEU A 92 2.79 -8.60 4.35
C LEU A 92 2.72 -9.30 2.99
N SER A 93 2.14 -8.65 1.99
CA SER A 93 1.97 -9.24 0.65
C SER A 93 3.18 -8.93 -0.24
N PRO A 94 4.01 -9.92 -0.60
CA PRO A 94 5.07 -9.73 -1.58
C PRO A 94 4.55 -9.26 -2.93
N THR A 95 3.36 -9.71 -3.33
CA THR A 95 2.73 -9.30 -4.58
C THR A 95 2.41 -7.82 -4.58
N LEU A 96 1.81 -7.29 -3.50
CA LEU A 96 1.52 -5.86 -3.38
C LEU A 96 2.79 -5.02 -3.37
N VAL A 97 3.84 -5.46 -2.68
CA VAL A 97 5.14 -4.76 -2.68
C VAL A 97 5.74 -4.70 -4.07
N ALA A 98 5.68 -5.81 -4.83
CA ALA A 98 6.16 -5.84 -6.22
C ALA A 98 5.39 -4.87 -7.11
N LEU A 99 4.06 -4.85 -6.98
CA LEU A 99 3.19 -3.91 -7.70
C LEU A 99 3.46 -2.46 -7.35
N ALA A 100 3.68 -2.18 -6.07
CA ALA A 100 4.07 -0.85 -5.61
C ALA A 100 5.37 -0.39 -6.28
N ARG A 101 6.38 -1.24 -6.34
CA ARG A 101 7.63 -0.93 -7.02
C ARG A 101 7.44 -0.62 -8.50
N GLU A 102 6.70 -1.42 -9.21
CA GLU A 102 6.41 -1.18 -10.64
C GLU A 102 5.68 0.15 -10.85
N ARG A 103 4.70 0.41 -10.01
CA ARG A 103 3.84 1.59 -10.13
C ARG A 103 4.56 2.88 -9.75
N LEU A 104 5.40 2.84 -8.73
CA LEU A 104 6.05 4.03 -8.17
C LEU A 104 7.37 4.36 -8.85
N ARG A 105 8.05 3.37 -9.42
CA ARG A 105 9.39 3.54 -10.03
C ARG A 105 9.49 4.67 -11.05
N PRO A 106 8.49 4.90 -11.93
CA PRO A 106 8.56 6.01 -12.88
C PRO A 106 8.48 7.40 -12.27
N ASP A 107 8.02 7.50 -11.01
CA ASP A 107 7.88 8.80 -10.36
C ASP A 107 9.23 9.32 -9.87
N PRO A 108 9.54 10.62 -10.06
CA PRO A 108 10.80 11.21 -9.57
C PRO A 108 11.00 11.07 -8.05
N ALA A 109 9.92 10.99 -7.26
CA ALA A 109 9.99 10.82 -5.81
C ALA A 109 10.30 9.38 -5.38
N TRP A 110 10.36 8.43 -6.30
CA TRP A 110 10.63 7.02 -6.00
C TRP A 110 11.92 6.81 -5.20
N GLY A 111 12.96 7.59 -5.45
CA GLY A 111 14.23 7.49 -4.74
C GLY A 111 14.15 7.75 -3.22
N ARG A 112 13.01 8.24 -2.73
CA ARG A 112 12.76 8.48 -1.31
C ARG A 112 11.93 7.37 -0.64
N VAL A 113 11.52 6.35 -1.38
CA VAL A 113 10.70 5.24 -0.87
C VAL A 113 11.50 3.97 -0.69
#